data_da9817704582a36d36f193aac371c949
#
_entry.id   da9817704582a36d36f193aac371c949
#
_cell.length_a   1.000
_cell.length_b   1.000
_cell.length_c   1.000
_cell.angle_alpha   90.00
_cell.angle_beta   90.00
_cell.angle_gamma   90.00
#
_symmetry.space_group_name_H-M   'P 1'
#
loop_
_entity.id
_entity.type
_entity.pdbx_description
1 polymer ?
#
loop_
_entity_poly.entity_id
_entity_poly.type
_entity_poly.pdbx_seq_one_letter_code
_entity_poly.pdbx_strand_id
1 'polypeptide(L)'
;MIYWRDADFRKYCESASFRRDHKWSNLVAAFDSETTAILEHKPQYAFMYEWTFGIEDTICYGRTWDEFRELLLNVRADLKLNSDFKLIVFDQRLKYEFQFFKDELWIDDNDFLARDSHKVLKCTVNDVFSFRCSAEYTELTLAEMGAVIGIPKLEGYDYSKIRHSSTPLDYFELDYCEHDVLILLEYFKKEREKYQQVWKIPLTATRIVKNRIYYYYRSMGSVQTIRANQFRDTPSDMLMLSKLQRAYFGAWNYSDLIWDNIAIDNVWGVDFQSSYGAQMLLHKFPIKKFKPEHIPEDWKELLTSKKALLIRCKIKNLQNKYPRFAFLPTSKEWSFNRKKTTTIQDKILYCPEIILTLTDIDFKLLYEYYTFDDDLEILELHSSKYAPLPNYIIATIVELYLNKVRIKQRNQEIKKQRDLNSLEKAEYTYAKTMISRIYGVFVQKPLMLQYHYDTKERKLQPRIDEEGNEIEEFVKNEYDPVLYQWGVWVTAFGRAEIIKNFAAIALSYDGRRYINSDEVLYGDTDSLKFVGDHHIDIILRYNAEVKQQLHHFCDMNRLYGYKFEQLEGIGEFEIEHYQKFKTIGLKKYCYIDDNGEFISKISGLSRENIYFDQWEDPEDKMKAPLSSI
;
A
#
# COMPACT_ATOMS: atom_id res chain seq x y z
N MET A 1 31.35 13.42 11.28
CA MET A 1 30.28 14.31 11.81
C MET A 1 30.88 15.36 12.77
N ILE A 2 30.32 16.57 12.82
CA ILE A 2 30.79 17.69 13.67
C ILE A 2 29.68 18.09 14.64
N TYR A 3 30.06 18.70 15.78
CA TYR A 3 29.04 19.25 16.67
C TYR A 3 28.36 20.46 16.00
N TRP A 4 27.06 20.64 16.19
CA TRP A 4 26.27 21.58 15.43
C TRP A 4 26.75 23.04 15.46
N ARG A 5 27.42 23.46 16.56
CA ARG A 5 27.97 24.82 16.71
C ARG A 5 29.13 25.13 15.76
N ASP A 6 29.80 24.05 15.29
CA ASP A 6 30.94 24.16 14.37
C ASP A 6 30.49 24.02 12.90
N ALA A 7 29.21 23.79 12.65
CA ALA A 7 28.68 23.66 11.31
C ALA A 7 28.54 25.03 10.61
N ASP A 8 29.04 25.11 9.37
CA ASP A 8 28.94 26.31 8.51
C ASP A 8 28.25 25.94 7.19
N PHE A 9 27.05 26.46 7.01
CA PHE A 9 26.24 26.21 5.81
C PHE A 9 26.27 27.37 4.80
N ARG A 10 26.94 28.49 5.09
CA ARG A 10 27.03 29.68 4.21
C ARG A 10 27.64 29.36 2.86
N LYS A 11 28.56 28.38 2.81
CA LYS A 11 29.18 27.87 1.57
C LYS A 11 28.18 27.31 0.56
N TYR A 12 27.02 26.89 1.02
CA TYR A 12 25.95 26.35 0.16
C TYR A 12 24.90 27.39 -0.24
N CYS A 13 25.03 28.63 0.17
CA CYS A 13 24.05 29.69 -0.13
C CYS A 13 23.93 29.89 -1.65
N GLU A 14 22.76 29.57 -2.20
CA GLU A 14 22.49 29.66 -3.63
C GLU A 14 22.39 31.11 -4.09
N SER A 15 22.66 31.38 -5.38
CA SER A 15 22.70 32.73 -5.93
C SER A 15 21.37 33.49 -5.79
N ALA A 16 21.41 34.82 -5.72
CA ALA A 16 20.20 35.61 -5.60
C ALA A 16 19.26 35.49 -6.81
N SER A 17 19.80 35.23 -8.01
CA SER A 17 19.00 34.95 -9.21
C SER A 17 18.27 33.61 -9.07
N PHE A 18 18.97 32.53 -8.67
CA PHE A 18 18.36 31.24 -8.45
C PHE A 18 17.21 31.32 -7.43
N ARG A 19 17.41 31.93 -6.27
CA ARG A 19 16.40 32.12 -5.23
C ARG A 19 15.18 32.91 -5.70
N ARG A 20 15.37 33.93 -6.56
CA ARG A 20 14.27 34.72 -7.12
C ARG A 20 13.43 33.92 -8.13
N ASP A 21 14.08 33.02 -8.89
CA ASP A 21 13.44 32.26 -9.95
C ASP A 21 12.81 30.94 -9.46
N HIS A 22 13.15 30.49 -8.26
CA HIS A 22 12.69 29.24 -7.68
C HIS A 22 12.15 29.41 -6.25
N LYS A 23 11.09 28.65 -5.93
CA LYS A 23 10.51 28.57 -4.58
C LYS A 23 11.23 27.58 -3.65
N TRP A 24 12.12 26.79 -4.18
CA TRP A 24 12.80 25.71 -3.50
C TRP A 24 14.30 25.77 -3.73
N SER A 25 15.06 25.56 -2.66
CA SER A 25 16.49 25.29 -2.74
C SER A 25 16.74 23.96 -3.46
N ASN A 26 17.81 23.88 -4.26
CA ASN A 26 18.23 22.63 -4.92
C ASN A 26 19.21 21.81 -4.08
N LEU A 27 19.47 22.22 -2.85
CA LEU A 27 20.30 21.48 -1.90
C LEU A 27 19.55 20.25 -1.38
N VAL A 28 20.29 19.17 -1.17
CA VAL A 28 19.80 17.97 -0.49
C VAL A 28 20.07 18.14 1.00
N ALA A 29 19.03 17.99 1.82
CA ALA A 29 19.15 17.95 3.26
C ALA A 29 18.47 16.71 3.83
N ALA A 30 18.96 16.19 4.94
CA ALA A 30 18.42 15.03 5.62
C ALA A 30 18.47 15.19 7.15
N PHE A 31 17.58 14.47 7.81
CA PHE A 31 17.43 14.45 9.27
C PHE A 31 17.14 13.02 9.73
N ASP A 32 17.65 12.69 10.91
CA ASP A 32 17.34 11.48 11.66
C ASP A 32 17.47 11.76 13.16
N SER A 33 16.80 10.98 14.01
CA SER A 33 16.95 11.12 15.46
C SER A 33 17.00 9.76 16.16
N GLU A 34 17.82 9.68 17.21
CA GLU A 34 17.94 8.50 18.04
C GLU A 34 17.14 8.67 19.33
N THR A 35 16.42 7.62 19.70
CA THR A 35 15.47 7.66 20.81
C THR A 35 15.72 6.54 21.81
N THR A 36 15.44 6.81 23.08
CA THR A 36 15.38 5.80 24.13
C THR A 36 13.92 5.56 24.52
N ALA A 37 13.51 4.28 24.59
CA ALA A 37 12.21 3.88 25.10
C ALA A 37 12.33 3.28 26.49
N ILE A 38 11.54 3.77 27.46
CA ILE A 38 11.46 3.23 28.80
C ILE A 38 10.18 2.38 28.89
N LEU A 39 10.36 1.06 28.73
CA LEU A 39 9.25 0.11 28.63
C LEU A 39 8.75 -0.40 29.99
N GLU A 40 9.59 -0.32 31.04
CA GLU A 40 9.28 -0.83 32.38
C GLU A 40 8.29 0.07 33.15
N HIS A 41 8.15 1.33 32.75
CA HIS A 41 7.21 2.27 33.34
C HIS A 41 5.83 2.21 32.68
N LYS A 42 4.79 2.50 33.47
CA LYS A 42 3.43 2.68 32.95
C LYS A 42 2.95 4.10 33.27
N PRO A 43 2.61 4.93 32.27
CA PRO A 43 2.65 4.63 30.83
C PRO A 43 4.09 4.51 30.30
N GLN A 44 4.26 3.69 29.26
CA GLN A 44 5.51 3.63 28.50
C GLN A 44 5.74 4.97 27.79
N TYR A 45 6.96 5.44 27.74
CA TYR A 45 7.32 6.66 27.01
C TYR A 45 8.69 6.54 26.34
N ALA A 46 8.88 7.32 25.30
CA ALA A 46 10.14 7.43 24.58
C ALA A 46 10.51 8.91 24.41
N PHE A 47 11.80 9.18 24.33
CA PHE A 47 12.32 10.53 24.13
C PHE A 47 13.59 10.49 23.28
N MET A 48 13.82 11.59 22.54
CA MET A 48 15.02 11.79 21.75
C MET A 48 16.20 12.12 22.67
N TYR A 49 17.37 11.59 22.39
CA TYR A 49 18.61 11.88 23.10
C TYR A 49 19.73 12.37 22.18
N GLU A 50 19.57 12.20 20.88
CA GLU A 50 20.48 12.66 19.82
C GLU A 50 19.68 12.95 18.55
N TRP A 51 20.08 13.95 17.81
CA TRP A 51 19.64 14.21 16.45
C TRP A 51 20.83 14.49 15.53
N THR A 52 20.73 14.02 14.32
CA THR A 52 21.69 14.26 13.24
C THR A 52 21.01 15.00 12.09
N PHE A 53 21.65 16.04 11.58
CA PHE A 53 21.18 16.84 10.47
C PHE A 53 22.30 17.07 9.46
N GLY A 54 21.99 16.97 8.17
CA GLY A 54 22.97 17.18 7.10
C GLY A 54 22.44 18.01 5.94
N ILE A 55 23.33 18.78 5.33
CA ILE A 55 23.10 19.45 4.04
C ILE A 55 24.31 19.20 3.18
N GLU A 56 24.10 18.61 1.99
CA GLU A 56 25.16 18.22 1.05
C GLU A 56 26.22 17.35 1.73
N ASP A 57 27.44 17.87 1.92
CA ASP A 57 28.57 17.14 2.49
C ASP A 57 28.85 17.53 3.96
N THR A 58 28.02 18.36 4.56
CA THR A 58 28.16 18.76 5.96
C THR A 58 27.10 18.08 6.81
N ILE A 59 27.56 17.23 7.75
CA ILE A 59 26.70 16.52 8.71
C ILE A 59 27.08 16.97 10.11
N CYS A 60 26.09 17.35 10.90
CA CYS A 60 26.27 17.78 12.28
C CYS A 60 25.23 17.09 13.21
N TYR A 61 25.54 17.06 14.51
CA TYR A 61 24.67 16.48 15.53
C TYR A 61 24.50 17.40 16.72
N GLY A 62 23.46 17.14 17.47
CA GLY A 62 23.20 17.77 18.77
C GLY A 62 22.38 16.84 19.67
N ARG A 63 22.09 17.30 20.87
CA ARG A 63 21.58 16.44 21.93
C ARG A 63 20.22 16.89 22.48
N THR A 64 19.75 18.08 22.13
CA THR A 64 18.50 18.66 22.64
C THR A 64 17.71 19.35 21.54
N TRP A 65 16.41 19.48 21.74
CA TRP A 65 15.56 20.25 20.80
C TRP A 65 15.87 21.73 20.79
N ASP A 66 16.38 22.29 21.90
CA ASP A 66 16.84 23.70 21.93
C ASP A 66 18.00 23.91 20.98
N GLU A 67 18.98 23.01 20.99
CA GLU A 67 20.11 23.05 20.05
C GLU A 67 19.64 22.90 18.60
N PHE A 68 18.65 22.03 18.34
CA PHE A 68 18.11 21.86 17.00
C PHE A 68 17.35 23.12 16.51
N ARG A 69 16.58 23.75 17.40
CA ARG A 69 15.92 25.04 17.08
C ARG A 69 16.95 26.11 16.72
N GLU A 70 18.02 26.22 17.47
CA GLU A 70 19.10 27.18 17.21
C GLU A 70 19.82 26.87 15.88
N LEU A 71 20.11 25.59 15.60
CA LEU A 71 20.65 25.16 14.30
C LEU A 71 19.74 25.58 13.14
N LEU A 72 18.44 25.30 13.23
CA LEU A 72 17.50 25.66 12.16
C LEU A 72 17.44 27.17 11.91
N LEU A 73 17.56 28.01 12.94
CA LEU A 73 17.67 29.46 12.79
C LEU A 73 18.98 29.86 12.08
N ASN A 74 20.10 29.24 12.41
CA ASN A 74 21.38 29.48 11.76
C ASN A 74 21.34 29.06 10.28
N VAL A 75 20.82 27.85 9.98
CA VAL A 75 20.65 27.36 8.59
C VAL A 75 19.75 28.30 7.80
N ARG A 76 18.63 28.76 8.39
CA ARG A 76 17.75 29.74 7.76
C ARG A 76 18.48 31.05 7.39
N ALA A 77 19.31 31.54 8.28
CA ALA A 77 20.09 32.76 8.06
C ALA A 77 21.20 32.53 7.01
N ASP A 78 21.98 31.46 7.13
CA ASP A 78 23.10 31.11 6.25
C ASP A 78 22.66 30.92 4.79
N LEU A 79 21.56 30.20 4.60
CA LEU A 79 20.99 29.89 3.27
C LEU A 79 19.99 30.96 2.80
N LYS A 80 19.67 31.96 3.63
CA LYS A 80 18.70 33.01 3.36
C LYS A 80 17.32 32.47 2.98
N LEU A 81 16.85 31.46 3.74
CA LEU A 81 15.54 30.87 3.53
C LEU A 81 14.43 31.79 4.04
N ASN A 82 13.29 31.74 3.36
CA ASN A 82 12.07 32.46 3.73
C ASN A 82 10.82 31.71 3.21
N SER A 83 9.62 32.25 3.44
CA SER A 83 8.36 31.63 3.01
C SER A 83 8.26 31.36 1.50
N ASP A 84 8.97 32.16 0.68
CA ASP A 84 8.99 32.03 -0.78
C ASP A 84 10.18 31.18 -1.30
N PHE A 85 11.14 30.86 -0.43
CA PHE A 85 12.30 30.05 -0.79
C PHE A 85 12.64 29.07 0.36
N LYS A 86 12.22 27.81 0.19
CA LYS A 86 12.22 26.76 1.23
C LYS A 86 13.25 25.67 0.95
N LEU A 87 13.70 24.96 1.99
CA LEU A 87 14.57 23.79 1.91
C LEU A 87 13.77 22.50 2.13
N ILE A 88 14.01 21.50 1.31
CA ILE A 88 13.46 20.16 1.50
C ILE A 88 14.42 19.33 2.37
N VAL A 89 13.90 18.73 3.44
CA VAL A 89 14.62 17.84 4.34
C VAL A 89 14.03 16.44 4.23
N PHE A 90 14.85 15.44 3.91
CA PHE A 90 14.42 14.06 3.83
C PHE A 90 14.63 13.35 5.16
N ASP A 91 13.66 12.53 5.53
CA ASP A 91 13.60 11.74 6.75
C ASP A 91 13.10 10.34 6.39
N GLN A 92 13.71 9.30 6.95
CA GLN A 92 13.39 7.92 6.56
C GLN A 92 11.98 7.50 6.98
N ARG A 93 11.56 7.87 8.18
CA ARG A 93 10.24 7.50 8.74
C ARG A 93 9.57 8.69 9.41
N LEU A 94 9.31 9.74 8.68
CA LEU A 94 8.74 10.99 9.20
C LEU A 94 7.56 10.80 10.16
N LYS A 95 6.74 9.76 9.98
CA LYS A 95 5.64 9.45 10.91
C LYS A 95 6.13 9.13 12.33
N TYR A 96 7.34 8.56 12.46
CA TYR A 96 7.98 8.25 13.74
C TYR A 96 8.63 9.52 14.31
N GLU A 97 9.50 10.15 13.57
CA GLU A 97 10.22 11.36 13.97
C GLU A 97 9.28 12.50 14.34
N PHE A 98 8.18 12.64 13.60
CA PHE A 98 7.15 13.63 13.88
C PHE A 98 6.60 13.54 15.31
N GLN A 99 6.51 12.35 15.91
CA GLN A 99 6.00 12.21 17.29
C GLN A 99 6.91 12.88 18.31
N PHE A 100 8.20 13.01 18.04
CA PHE A 100 9.18 13.58 18.94
C PHE A 100 9.34 15.10 18.75
N PHE A 101 9.23 15.60 17.54
CA PHE A 101 9.47 17.03 17.29
C PHE A 101 8.18 17.89 17.17
N LYS A 102 7.01 17.29 17.06
CA LYS A 102 5.74 18.02 16.84
C LYS A 102 5.38 19.01 17.94
N ASP A 103 5.82 18.77 19.19
CA ASP A 103 5.59 19.61 20.34
C ASP A 103 6.78 20.54 20.63
N GLU A 104 7.90 20.31 19.96
CA GLU A 104 9.18 20.99 20.17
C GLU A 104 9.47 22.03 19.08
N LEU A 105 8.99 21.80 17.88
CA LEU A 105 9.22 22.66 16.74
C LEU A 105 7.92 23.35 16.33
N TRP A 106 8.03 24.56 15.80
CA TRP A 106 6.89 25.25 15.23
C TRP A 106 6.49 24.59 13.88
N ILE A 107 5.29 24.05 13.82
CA ILE A 107 4.72 23.38 12.64
C ILE A 107 3.76 24.34 11.94
N ASP A 108 3.92 24.52 10.62
CA ASP A 108 2.98 25.27 9.79
C ASP A 108 1.71 24.43 9.54
N ASP A 109 0.61 24.81 10.17
CA ASP A 109 -0.68 24.15 10.04
C ASP A 109 -1.24 24.15 8.61
N ASN A 110 -0.77 25.06 7.75
CA ASN A 110 -1.26 25.19 6.37
C ASN A 110 -0.48 24.35 5.36
N ASP A 111 0.73 23.89 5.70
CA ASP A 111 1.57 23.09 4.80
C ASP A 111 1.83 21.69 5.38
N PHE A 112 0.76 20.97 5.59
CA PHE A 112 0.75 19.62 6.16
C PHE A 112 0.11 18.64 5.20
N LEU A 113 0.70 17.44 5.04
CA LEU A 113 0.11 16.36 4.26
C LEU A 113 0.18 15.05 5.05
N ALA A 114 -0.95 14.55 5.48
CA ALA A 114 -1.09 13.25 6.13
C ALA A 114 -2.14 12.39 5.41
N ARG A 115 -1.98 11.07 5.45
CA ARG A 115 -3.00 10.14 4.95
C ARG A 115 -4.09 9.87 5.98
N ASP A 116 -3.69 9.89 7.23
CA ASP A 116 -4.54 9.71 8.41
C ASP A 116 -3.86 10.37 9.62
N SER A 117 -4.47 10.29 10.78
CA SER A 117 -3.96 10.89 12.02
C SER A 117 -2.59 10.36 12.49
N HIS A 118 -2.08 9.29 11.89
CA HIS A 118 -0.82 8.65 12.28
C HIS A 118 0.22 8.62 11.15
N LYS A 119 -0.15 8.98 9.92
CA LYS A 119 0.72 8.82 8.75
C LYS A 119 1.01 10.15 8.06
N VAL A 120 1.98 10.86 8.61
CA VAL A 120 2.52 12.10 8.05
C VAL A 120 3.41 11.78 6.85
N LEU A 121 3.17 12.43 5.72
CA LEU A 121 3.97 12.32 4.49
C LEU A 121 4.89 13.51 4.31
N LYS A 122 4.42 14.68 4.74
CA LYS A 122 5.10 15.97 4.64
C LYS A 122 4.61 16.89 5.75
N CYS A 123 5.51 17.64 6.34
CA CYS A 123 5.18 18.81 7.17
C CYS A 123 6.21 19.92 6.96
N THR A 124 5.81 21.18 7.19
CA THR A 124 6.73 22.32 7.14
C THR A 124 6.99 22.84 8.55
N VAL A 125 8.26 22.96 8.87
CA VAL A 125 8.78 23.47 10.15
C VAL A 125 9.35 24.87 9.94
N ASN A 126 9.07 25.77 10.88
CA ASN A 126 9.57 27.16 10.89
C ASN A 126 9.37 27.89 9.53
N ASP A 127 8.26 27.62 8.83
CA ASP A 127 7.87 28.16 7.52
C ASP A 127 8.79 27.79 6.34
N VAL A 128 9.98 27.29 6.59
CA VAL A 128 11.01 27.16 5.55
C VAL A 128 11.56 25.76 5.35
N PHE A 129 11.39 24.84 6.31
CA PHE A 129 11.91 23.48 6.23
C PHE A 129 10.79 22.48 5.91
N SER A 130 10.76 21.96 4.68
CA SER A 130 9.77 20.97 4.25
C SER A 130 10.28 19.55 4.49
N PHE A 131 9.95 18.95 5.63
CA PHE A 131 10.27 17.56 5.94
C PHE A 131 9.42 16.62 5.08
N ARG A 132 10.06 15.62 4.47
CA ARG A 132 9.43 14.65 3.56
C ARG A 132 9.86 13.23 3.89
N CYS A 133 8.88 12.31 3.96
CA CYS A 133 9.13 10.91 4.24
C CYS A 133 9.79 10.20 3.04
N SER A 134 11.04 9.77 3.19
CA SER A 134 11.77 9.05 2.13
C SER A 134 11.22 7.65 1.89
N ALA A 135 10.79 6.93 2.94
CA ALA A 135 10.22 5.60 2.81
C ALA A 135 8.96 5.56 1.93
N GLU A 136 8.15 6.61 1.92
CA GLU A 136 6.97 6.69 1.05
C GLU A 136 7.31 6.90 -0.44
N TYR A 137 8.49 7.43 -0.71
CA TYR A 137 9.03 7.58 -2.06
C TYR A 137 9.76 6.33 -2.53
N THR A 138 10.68 5.81 -1.70
CA THR A 138 11.58 4.73 -2.07
C THR A 138 10.96 3.35 -1.94
N GLU A 139 10.07 3.14 -0.98
CA GLU A 139 9.57 1.83 -0.52
C GLU A 139 10.72 0.90 -0.07
N LEU A 140 11.86 1.46 0.27
CA LEU A 140 13.06 0.77 0.72
C LEU A 140 13.33 1.07 2.20
N THR A 141 13.93 0.13 2.89
CA THR A 141 14.56 0.37 4.19
C THR A 141 15.83 1.19 4.01
N LEU A 142 16.33 1.80 5.07
CA LEU A 142 17.59 2.55 5.01
C LEU A 142 18.77 1.67 4.61
N ALA A 143 18.81 0.41 5.08
CA ALA A 143 19.83 -0.57 4.68
C ALA A 143 19.76 -0.89 3.17
N GLU A 144 18.56 -1.04 2.59
CA GLU A 144 18.39 -1.24 1.15
C GLU A 144 18.77 0.02 0.36
N MET A 145 18.44 1.22 0.86
CA MET A 145 18.91 2.48 0.24
C MET A 145 20.43 2.55 0.25
N GLY A 146 21.06 2.22 1.37
CA GLY A 146 22.51 2.15 1.50
C GLY A 146 23.15 1.17 0.50
N ALA A 147 22.55 -0.01 0.33
CA ALA A 147 22.99 -0.99 -0.67
C ALA A 147 22.91 -0.44 -2.11
N VAL A 148 21.85 0.32 -2.45
CA VAL A 148 21.68 0.94 -3.78
C VAL A 148 22.78 1.97 -4.09
N ILE A 149 23.27 2.67 -3.07
CA ILE A 149 24.30 3.70 -3.25
C ILE A 149 25.73 3.21 -2.96
N GLY A 150 25.88 1.99 -2.43
CA GLY A 150 27.19 1.40 -2.07
C GLY A 150 27.72 1.86 -0.70
N ILE A 151 26.87 2.38 0.17
CA ILE A 151 27.17 2.78 1.56
C ILE A 151 26.34 1.89 2.49
N PRO A 152 26.90 0.81 3.06
CA PRO A 152 26.12 -0.08 3.92
C PRO A 152 25.70 0.61 5.21
N LYS A 153 24.45 0.35 5.67
CA LYS A 153 24.05 0.74 7.02
C LYS A 153 24.91 -0.02 8.05
N LEU A 154 25.35 0.68 9.07
CA LEU A 154 26.08 0.05 10.17
C LEU A 154 25.15 -0.83 11.00
N GLU A 155 25.69 -1.93 11.52
CA GLU A 155 25.00 -2.90 12.36
C GLU A 155 25.59 -2.90 13.78
N GLY A 156 24.90 -3.50 14.75
CA GLY A 156 25.41 -3.67 16.11
C GLY A 156 25.12 -2.51 17.05
N TYR A 157 24.23 -1.58 16.69
CA TYR A 157 23.80 -0.54 17.62
C TYR A 157 22.95 -1.14 18.75
N ASP A 158 23.32 -0.86 19.99
CA ASP A 158 22.62 -1.36 21.17
C ASP A 158 21.43 -0.46 21.55
N TYR A 159 20.26 -0.81 21.07
CA TYR A 159 19.00 -0.13 21.39
C TYR A 159 18.46 -0.41 22.81
N SER A 160 19.02 -1.39 23.53
CA SER A 160 18.61 -1.71 24.89
C SER A 160 19.21 -0.75 25.91
N LYS A 161 20.31 -0.09 25.56
CA LYS A 161 20.99 0.89 26.41
C LYS A 161 20.16 2.17 26.56
N ILE A 162 19.80 2.52 27.78
CA ILE A 162 19.10 3.78 28.07
C ILE A 162 20.10 4.95 27.98
N ARG A 163 19.79 5.90 27.11
CA ARG A 163 20.60 7.11 26.89
C ARG A 163 19.76 8.36 27.13
N HIS A 164 20.40 9.39 27.66
CA HIS A 164 19.84 10.73 27.84
C HIS A 164 20.70 11.74 27.06
N SER A 165 20.22 12.96 26.89
CA SER A 165 20.98 14.03 26.23
C SER A 165 22.34 14.30 26.89
N SER A 166 22.49 14.01 28.19
CA SER A 166 23.75 14.12 28.94
C SER A 166 24.64 12.86 28.90
N THR A 167 24.14 11.72 28.38
CA THR A 167 24.93 10.49 28.27
C THR A 167 26.00 10.68 27.19
N PRO A 168 27.30 10.53 27.49
CA PRO A 168 28.33 10.57 26.46
C PRO A 168 28.09 9.50 25.39
N LEU A 169 28.17 9.88 24.13
CA LEU A 169 28.16 8.95 23.02
C LEU A 169 29.59 8.54 22.70
N ASP A 170 29.80 7.26 22.44
CA ASP A 170 31.09 6.77 21.98
C ASP A 170 31.25 7.01 20.46
N TYR A 171 32.43 6.68 19.95
CA TYR A 171 32.75 6.92 18.56
C TYR A 171 31.87 6.11 17.61
N PHE A 172 31.55 4.86 17.95
CA PHE A 172 30.68 3.99 17.16
C PHE A 172 29.25 4.51 17.13
N GLU A 173 28.72 4.97 18.26
CA GLU A 173 27.38 5.54 18.37
C GLU A 173 27.24 6.78 17.45
N LEU A 174 28.25 7.66 17.44
CA LEU A 174 28.28 8.83 16.56
C LEU A 174 28.44 8.46 15.08
N ASP A 175 29.27 7.48 14.77
CA ASP A 175 29.47 6.99 13.40
C ASP A 175 28.18 6.35 12.86
N TYR A 176 27.46 5.60 13.69
CA TYR A 176 26.17 5.03 13.36
C TYR A 176 25.15 6.10 12.95
N CYS A 177 24.95 7.14 13.78
CA CYS A 177 24.04 8.25 13.50
C CYS A 177 24.44 9.02 12.23
N GLU A 178 25.76 9.23 12.02
CA GLU A 178 26.28 9.87 10.82
C GLU A 178 25.93 9.07 9.56
N HIS A 179 26.10 7.73 9.60
CA HIS A 179 25.82 6.86 8.46
C HIS A 179 24.34 6.87 8.06
N ASP A 180 23.40 6.95 9.00
CA ASP A 180 21.99 6.97 8.70
C ASP A 180 21.59 8.23 7.91
N VAL A 181 22.11 9.40 8.27
CA VAL A 181 21.92 10.64 7.52
C VAL A 181 22.74 10.66 6.22
N LEU A 182 23.97 10.13 6.21
CA LEU A 182 24.80 10.05 5.02
C LEU A 182 24.12 9.23 3.91
N ILE A 183 23.51 8.10 4.25
CA ILE A 183 22.76 7.28 3.29
C ILE A 183 21.63 8.10 2.65
N LEU A 184 20.85 8.83 3.43
CA LEU A 184 19.79 9.70 2.90
C LEU A 184 20.36 10.76 1.97
N LEU A 185 21.40 11.49 2.37
CA LEU A 185 22.00 12.54 1.56
C LEU A 185 22.50 11.99 0.21
N GLU A 186 23.29 10.93 0.23
CA GLU A 186 23.89 10.37 -1.00
C GLU A 186 22.81 9.75 -1.92
N TYR A 187 21.79 9.10 -1.34
CA TYR A 187 20.68 8.59 -2.12
C TYR A 187 19.92 9.73 -2.83
N PHE A 188 19.58 10.78 -2.12
CA PHE A 188 18.84 11.90 -2.71
C PHE A 188 19.68 12.82 -3.59
N LYS A 189 21.01 12.84 -3.46
CA LYS A 189 21.91 13.46 -4.45
C LYS A 189 21.80 12.73 -5.81
N LYS A 190 21.81 11.38 -5.83
CA LYS A 190 21.58 10.59 -7.05
C LYS A 190 20.17 10.82 -7.63
N GLU A 191 19.15 10.91 -6.78
CA GLU A 191 17.81 11.23 -7.25
C GLU A 191 17.70 12.66 -7.78
N ARG A 192 18.38 13.64 -7.19
CA ARG A 192 18.52 15.01 -7.73
C ARG A 192 19.15 15.01 -9.12
N GLU A 193 20.19 14.24 -9.35
CA GLU A 193 20.79 14.09 -10.69
C GLU A 193 19.78 13.57 -11.72
N LYS A 194 19.02 12.56 -11.38
CA LYS A 194 17.97 11.97 -12.21
C LYS A 194 16.82 12.93 -12.51
N TYR A 195 16.35 13.67 -11.51
CA TYR A 195 15.23 14.63 -11.66
C TYR A 195 15.71 16.06 -11.97
N GLN A 196 17.02 16.33 -11.93
CA GLN A 196 17.70 17.64 -12.11
C GLN A 196 17.40 18.65 -10.98
N GLN A 197 16.35 18.46 -10.20
CA GLN A 197 15.91 19.37 -9.15
C GLN A 197 15.26 18.60 -7.99
N VAL A 198 15.65 18.92 -6.76
CA VAL A 198 15.18 18.22 -5.55
C VAL A 198 13.64 18.26 -5.42
N TRP A 199 13.01 19.37 -5.74
CA TRP A 199 11.53 19.50 -5.63
C TRP A 199 10.75 18.75 -6.71
N LYS A 200 11.42 18.28 -7.77
CA LYS A 200 10.82 17.40 -8.79
C LYS A 200 10.81 15.94 -8.38
N ILE A 201 11.56 15.57 -7.33
CA ILE A 201 11.50 14.22 -6.77
C ILE A 201 10.08 13.97 -6.24
N PRO A 202 9.40 12.93 -6.69
CA PRO A 202 8.04 12.62 -6.24
C PRO A 202 7.97 12.38 -4.73
N LEU A 203 6.88 12.79 -4.09
CA LEU A 203 6.69 12.55 -2.66
C LEU A 203 6.42 11.08 -2.32
N THR A 204 5.89 10.31 -3.26
CA THR A 204 5.51 8.91 -3.03
C THR A 204 5.79 8.04 -4.26
N ALA A 205 6.02 6.74 -4.05
CA ALA A 205 6.17 5.74 -5.10
C ALA A 205 4.96 5.70 -6.05
N THR A 206 3.76 5.88 -5.54
CA THR A 206 2.53 5.98 -6.35
C THR A 206 2.61 7.14 -7.36
N ARG A 207 3.25 8.26 -6.99
CA ARG A 207 3.44 9.39 -7.90
C ARG A 207 4.42 9.08 -9.03
N ILE A 208 5.43 8.22 -8.78
CA ILE A 208 6.34 7.75 -9.85
C ILE A 208 5.55 7.01 -10.92
N VAL A 209 4.71 6.06 -10.50
CA VAL A 209 3.85 5.29 -11.41
C VAL A 209 2.86 6.21 -12.13
N LYS A 210 2.26 7.15 -11.42
CA LYS A 210 1.36 8.14 -12.01
C LYS A 210 2.06 8.99 -13.09
N ASN A 211 3.29 9.42 -12.84
CA ASN A 211 4.10 10.14 -13.83
C ASN A 211 4.38 9.27 -15.07
N ARG A 212 4.56 7.95 -14.91
CA ARG A 212 4.74 7.01 -16.03
C ARG A 212 3.45 6.88 -16.85
N ILE A 213 2.30 6.79 -16.20
CA ILE A 213 0.99 6.83 -16.86
C ILE A 213 0.83 8.13 -17.66
N TYR A 214 1.20 9.29 -17.11
CA TYR A 214 1.17 10.57 -17.81
C TYR A 214 2.10 10.62 -19.02
N TYR A 215 3.27 10.00 -18.95
CA TYR A 215 4.19 9.90 -20.07
C TYR A 215 3.53 9.19 -21.25
N TYR A 216 2.98 8.00 -21.05
CA TYR A 216 2.27 7.25 -22.09
C TYR A 216 1.00 7.95 -22.56
N TYR A 217 0.24 8.54 -21.65
CA TYR A 217 -0.95 9.30 -21.98
C TYR A 217 -0.67 10.45 -22.94
N ARG A 218 0.39 11.21 -22.71
CA ARG A 218 0.79 12.32 -23.58
C ARG A 218 1.30 11.84 -24.94
N SER A 219 2.05 10.75 -24.98
CA SER A 219 2.59 10.18 -26.21
C SER A 219 1.53 9.57 -27.12
N MET A 220 0.41 9.09 -26.57
CA MET A 220 -0.65 8.38 -27.32
C MET A 220 -1.85 9.25 -27.71
N GLY A 221 -1.88 10.53 -27.38
CA GLY A 221 -2.82 11.52 -27.92
C GLY A 221 -4.31 11.39 -27.53
N SER A 222 -4.67 10.64 -26.48
CA SER A 222 -6.07 10.33 -26.12
C SER A 222 -6.79 11.39 -25.24
N VAL A 223 -6.38 12.65 -25.32
CA VAL A 223 -6.68 13.71 -24.32
C VAL A 223 -8.18 14.05 -24.17
N GLN A 224 -8.96 14.12 -25.24
CA GLN A 224 -10.32 14.69 -25.17
C GLN A 224 -11.36 13.77 -24.52
N THR A 225 -11.29 12.45 -24.80
CA THR A 225 -12.30 11.51 -24.30
C THR A 225 -12.22 11.30 -22.79
N ILE A 226 -11.01 11.39 -22.22
CA ILE A 226 -10.80 11.18 -20.80
C ILE A 226 -11.22 12.39 -19.98
N ARG A 227 -10.92 13.60 -20.44
CA ARG A 227 -11.41 14.85 -19.80
C ARG A 227 -12.92 14.87 -19.62
N ALA A 228 -13.67 14.34 -20.59
CA ALA A 228 -15.12 14.26 -20.51
C ALA A 228 -15.64 13.26 -19.47
N ASN A 229 -14.79 12.28 -19.07
CA ASN A 229 -15.16 11.24 -18.11
C ASN A 229 -14.60 11.46 -16.68
N GLN A 230 -13.76 12.49 -16.48
CA GLN A 230 -13.23 12.81 -15.15
C GLN A 230 -14.31 13.36 -14.22
N PHE A 231 -14.18 13.04 -12.93
CA PHE A 231 -14.96 13.68 -11.88
C PHE A 231 -14.50 15.14 -11.72
N ARG A 232 -15.46 16.03 -11.55
CA ARG A 232 -15.25 17.45 -11.29
C ARG A 232 -15.89 17.83 -9.96
N ASP A 233 -15.54 18.99 -9.48
CA ASP A 233 -16.16 19.60 -8.30
C ASP A 233 -17.56 20.11 -8.64
N THR A 234 -18.46 19.16 -8.98
CA THR A 234 -19.87 19.41 -9.23
C THR A 234 -20.70 18.50 -8.32
N PRO A 235 -21.86 18.93 -7.82
CA PRO A 235 -22.68 18.12 -6.92
C PRO A 235 -23.00 16.73 -7.46
N SER A 236 -23.24 16.61 -8.78
CA SER A 236 -23.54 15.31 -9.42
C SER A 236 -22.34 14.38 -9.48
N ASP A 237 -21.13 14.91 -9.74
CA ASP A 237 -19.90 14.12 -9.77
C ASP A 237 -19.50 13.69 -8.37
N MET A 238 -19.65 14.57 -7.37
CA MET A 238 -19.37 14.26 -5.97
C MET A 238 -20.33 13.19 -5.42
N LEU A 239 -21.62 13.26 -5.76
CA LEU A 239 -22.57 12.21 -5.41
C LEU A 239 -22.22 10.86 -6.04
N MET A 240 -21.82 10.84 -7.31
CA MET A 240 -21.39 9.61 -7.99
C MET A 240 -20.10 9.05 -7.37
N LEU A 241 -19.14 9.90 -7.05
CA LEU A 241 -17.91 9.50 -6.36
C LEU A 241 -18.22 8.85 -5.00
N SER A 242 -19.10 9.45 -4.19
CA SER A 242 -19.55 8.87 -2.92
C SER A 242 -20.17 7.48 -3.11
N LYS A 243 -20.99 7.27 -4.16
CA LYS A 243 -21.56 5.95 -4.47
C LYS A 243 -20.48 4.94 -4.84
N LEU A 244 -19.49 5.33 -5.63
CA LEU A 244 -18.33 4.47 -6.00
C LEU A 244 -17.47 4.13 -4.77
N GLN A 245 -17.26 5.08 -3.85
CA GLN A 245 -16.54 4.84 -2.60
C GLN A 245 -17.28 3.84 -1.68
N ARG A 246 -18.60 3.85 -1.68
CA ARG A 246 -19.42 2.85 -0.97
C ARG A 246 -19.29 1.46 -1.60
N ALA A 247 -19.27 1.38 -2.93
CA ALA A 247 -19.10 0.13 -3.67
C ALA A 247 -17.65 -0.39 -3.65
N TYR A 248 -16.70 0.42 -3.19
CA TYR A 248 -15.31 0.01 -3.08
C TYR A 248 -15.09 -0.87 -1.86
N PHE A 249 -14.90 -2.17 -2.07
CA PHE A 249 -14.48 -3.12 -1.05
C PHE A 249 -13.00 -3.45 -1.23
N GLY A 250 -12.30 -3.70 -0.12
CA GLY A 250 -10.93 -4.19 -0.13
C GLY A 250 -10.81 -5.62 -0.67
N ALA A 251 -9.62 -6.16 -0.62
CA ALA A 251 -9.39 -7.57 -0.94
C ALA A 251 -10.09 -8.50 0.06
N TRP A 252 -10.39 -9.70 -0.39
CA TRP A 252 -10.92 -10.75 0.47
C TRP A 252 -9.79 -11.42 1.27
N ASN A 253 -10.10 -11.78 2.51
CA ASN A 253 -9.21 -12.55 3.37
C ASN A 253 -10.02 -13.54 4.22
N TYR A 254 -9.37 -14.62 4.62
CA TYR A 254 -9.96 -15.70 5.38
C TYR A 254 -8.88 -16.41 6.21
N SER A 255 -9.21 -16.79 7.44
CA SER A 255 -8.43 -17.71 8.26
C SER A 255 -9.39 -18.70 8.91
N ASP A 256 -9.13 -19.99 8.76
CA ASP A 256 -10.00 -20.98 9.36
C ASP A 256 -9.76 -21.08 10.86
N LEU A 257 -10.77 -20.76 11.65
CA LEU A 257 -10.70 -20.76 13.12
C LEU A 257 -10.58 -22.16 13.72
N ILE A 258 -10.93 -23.22 12.97
CA ILE A 258 -10.79 -24.61 13.43
C ILE A 258 -9.31 -24.95 13.59
N TRP A 259 -8.47 -24.43 12.70
CA TRP A 259 -7.03 -24.69 12.66
C TRP A 259 -6.19 -23.61 13.34
N ASP A 260 -6.84 -22.71 14.08
CA ASP A 260 -6.14 -21.61 14.74
C ASP A 260 -5.10 -22.14 15.73
N ASN A 261 -3.86 -21.66 15.59
CA ASN A 261 -2.70 -22.05 16.39
C ASN A 261 -2.33 -23.57 16.34
N ILE A 262 -2.78 -24.30 15.33
CA ILE A 262 -2.44 -25.71 15.11
C ILE A 262 -1.46 -25.80 13.94
N ALA A 263 -0.34 -26.50 14.14
CA ALA A 263 0.61 -26.81 13.07
C ALA A 263 0.06 -27.96 12.20
N ILE A 264 -0.01 -27.74 10.91
CA ILE A 264 -0.55 -28.68 9.92
C ILE A 264 0.55 -29.07 8.96
N ASP A 265 0.72 -30.38 8.75
CA ASP A 265 1.72 -30.91 7.83
C ASP A 265 1.23 -30.92 6.39
N ASN A 266 2.15 -30.91 5.44
CA ASN A 266 1.92 -31.12 4.01
C ASN A 266 0.91 -30.13 3.43
N VAL A 267 1.20 -28.83 3.51
CA VAL A 267 0.32 -27.74 3.08
C VAL A 267 0.80 -27.15 1.76
N TRP A 268 -0.11 -27.00 0.82
CA TRP A 268 0.10 -26.29 -0.43
C TRP A 268 -0.22 -24.81 -0.29
N GLY A 269 0.67 -23.98 -0.83
CA GLY A 269 0.47 -22.55 -0.96
C GLY A 269 0.36 -22.17 -2.43
N VAL A 270 -0.57 -21.27 -2.76
CA VAL A 270 -0.65 -20.68 -4.08
C VAL A 270 -0.79 -19.17 -3.97
N ASP A 271 -0.14 -18.43 -4.87
CA ASP A 271 -0.08 -16.98 -4.86
C ASP A 271 -0.20 -16.45 -6.30
N PHE A 272 -1.12 -15.50 -6.55
CA PHE A 272 -1.27 -14.91 -7.87
C PHE A 272 -0.06 -14.05 -8.24
N GLN A 273 0.59 -14.34 -9.34
CA GLN A 273 1.64 -13.48 -9.88
C GLN A 273 1.06 -12.16 -10.40
N SER A 274 1.32 -11.06 -9.67
CA SER A 274 0.86 -9.71 -10.05
C SER A 274 -0.66 -9.62 -10.25
N SER A 275 -1.44 -10.13 -9.29
CA SER A 275 -2.90 -10.25 -9.33
C SER A 275 -3.61 -9.03 -9.92
N TYR A 276 -3.45 -7.83 -9.34
CA TYR A 276 -4.12 -6.64 -9.84
C TYR A 276 -3.67 -6.23 -11.25
N GLY A 277 -2.39 -6.45 -11.60
CA GLY A 277 -1.90 -6.25 -12.96
C GLY A 277 -2.60 -7.15 -13.97
N ALA A 278 -2.80 -8.43 -13.62
CA ALA A 278 -3.55 -9.40 -14.42
C ALA A 278 -5.00 -8.97 -14.61
N GLN A 279 -5.70 -8.62 -13.51
CA GLN A 279 -7.08 -8.16 -13.60
C GLN A 279 -7.23 -6.97 -14.56
N MET A 280 -6.27 -6.02 -14.51
CA MET A 280 -6.26 -4.86 -15.40
C MET A 280 -6.05 -5.19 -16.89
N LEU A 281 -5.31 -6.25 -17.20
CA LEU A 281 -5.07 -6.69 -18.59
C LEU A 281 -6.20 -7.59 -19.12
N LEU A 282 -6.73 -8.49 -18.30
CA LEU A 282 -7.62 -9.57 -18.76
C LEU A 282 -9.11 -9.19 -18.75
N HIS A 283 -9.49 -8.16 -18.00
CA HIS A 283 -10.90 -7.76 -17.88
C HIS A 283 -11.23 -6.45 -18.62
N LYS A 284 -12.53 -6.25 -18.81
CA LYS A 284 -13.09 -4.97 -19.28
C LYS A 284 -13.52 -4.13 -18.09
N PHE A 285 -13.39 -2.82 -18.23
CA PHE A 285 -13.64 -1.85 -17.17
C PHE A 285 -14.70 -0.81 -17.58
N PRO A 286 -15.41 -0.18 -16.61
CA PRO A 286 -16.29 0.93 -16.92
C PRO A 286 -15.47 2.13 -17.40
N ILE A 287 -15.56 2.46 -18.70
CA ILE A 287 -14.73 3.51 -19.32
C ILE A 287 -15.44 4.86 -19.49
N LYS A 288 -16.69 4.96 -19.10
CA LYS A 288 -17.52 6.17 -19.14
C LYS A 288 -18.01 6.53 -17.76
N LYS A 289 -18.40 7.80 -17.54
CA LYS A 289 -19.17 8.19 -16.33
C LYS A 289 -20.43 7.33 -16.25
N PHE A 290 -20.76 6.94 -15.03
CA PHE A 290 -22.00 6.23 -14.74
C PHE A 290 -23.20 7.15 -14.99
N LYS A 291 -24.26 6.62 -15.61
CA LYS A 291 -25.52 7.29 -15.84
C LYS A 291 -26.63 6.50 -15.18
N PRO A 292 -27.71 7.19 -14.70
CA PRO A 292 -28.91 6.49 -14.25
C PRO A 292 -29.39 5.51 -15.32
N GLU A 293 -29.85 4.33 -14.88
CA GLU A 293 -30.39 3.26 -15.72
C GLU A 293 -31.80 2.92 -15.22
N HIS A 294 -32.62 2.39 -16.13
CA HIS A 294 -33.94 1.89 -15.77
C HIS A 294 -33.81 0.66 -14.87
N ILE A 295 -34.59 0.64 -13.77
CA ILE A 295 -34.64 -0.52 -12.87
C ILE A 295 -35.57 -1.56 -13.50
N PRO A 296 -35.10 -2.79 -13.79
CA PRO A 296 -35.98 -3.82 -14.37
C PRO A 296 -37.01 -4.30 -13.35
N GLU A 297 -38.15 -4.81 -13.83
CA GLU A 297 -39.18 -5.41 -12.96
C GLU A 297 -38.63 -6.66 -12.24
N ASP A 298 -37.89 -7.50 -12.97
CA ASP A 298 -37.13 -8.62 -12.38
C ASP A 298 -35.67 -8.24 -12.18
N TRP A 299 -35.25 -8.03 -10.95
CA TRP A 299 -33.86 -7.71 -10.62
C TRP A 299 -32.86 -8.79 -11.09
N LYS A 300 -33.30 -10.04 -11.36
CA LYS A 300 -32.44 -11.12 -11.85
C LYS A 300 -31.87 -10.83 -13.24
N GLU A 301 -32.50 -9.95 -14.02
CA GLU A 301 -31.95 -9.49 -15.31
C GLU A 301 -30.58 -8.81 -15.16
N LEU A 302 -30.31 -8.20 -13.98
CA LEU A 302 -29.02 -7.56 -13.70
C LEU A 302 -27.86 -8.56 -13.69
N LEU A 303 -28.12 -9.83 -13.35
CA LEU A 303 -27.10 -10.90 -13.33
C LEU A 303 -26.52 -11.21 -14.72
N THR A 304 -27.26 -10.96 -15.78
CA THR A 304 -26.88 -11.24 -17.18
C THR A 304 -26.50 -9.98 -17.96
N SER A 305 -26.51 -8.81 -17.29
CA SER A 305 -26.17 -7.54 -17.93
C SER A 305 -24.76 -7.56 -18.53
N LYS A 306 -24.64 -6.97 -19.74
CA LYS A 306 -23.35 -6.73 -20.41
C LYS A 306 -22.76 -5.34 -20.12
N LYS A 307 -23.42 -4.55 -19.29
CA LYS A 307 -22.96 -3.23 -18.82
C LYS A 307 -22.29 -3.37 -17.46
N ALA A 308 -21.33 -2.50 -17.17
CA ALA A 308 -20.88 -2.30 -15.81
C ALA A 308 -21.98 -1.61 -15.01
N LEU A 309 -22.43 -2.22 -13.92
CA LEU A 309 -23.50 -1.70 -13.09
C LEU A 309 -23.00 -1.29 -11.72
N LEU A 310 -23.57 -0.19 -11.22
CA LEU A 310 -23.48 0.22 -9.83
C LEU A 310 -24.89 0.13 -9.25
N ILE A 311 -25.07 -0.83 -8.34
CA ILE A 311 -26.36 -1.28 -7.85
C ILE A 311 -26.50 -0.91 -6.37
N ARG A 312 -27.46 -0.07 -6.02
CA ARG A 312 -27.83 0.16 -4.62
C ARG A 312 -29.11 -0.60 -4.34
N CYS A 313 -29.06 -1.54 -3.40
CA CYS A 313 -30.16 -2.41 -3.10
C CYS A 313 -30.41 -2.55 -1.61
N LYS A 314 -31.67 -2.79 -1.26
CA LYS A 314 -32.13 -3.15 0.08
C LYS A 314 -32.44 -4.63 0.10
N ILE A 315 -31.88 -5.33 1.07
CA ILE A 315 -31.94 -6.79 1.17
C ILE A 315 -32.45 -7.16 2.56
N LYS A 316 -33.39 -8.10 2.61
CA LYS A 316 -33.92 -8.66 3.86
C LYS A 316 -33.45 -10.10 4.04
N ASN A 317 -33.30 -10.49 5.30
CA ASN A 317 -32.88 -11.83 5.73
C ASN A 317 -31.64 -12.34 4.98
N LEU A 318 -30.65 -11.46 4.80
CA LEU A 318 -29.38 -11.81 4.17
C LEU A 318 -28.66 -12.84 5.03
N GLN A 319 -28.38 -14.01 4.45
CA GLN A 319 -27.67 -15.09 5.13
C GLN A 319 -26.62 -15.71 4.21
N ASN A 320 -25.38 -15.82 4.68
CA ASN A 320 -24.34 -16.53 3.95
C ASN A 320 -24.64 -18.02 3.86
N LYS A 321 -24.57 -18.61 2.65
CA LYS A 321 -24.83 -20.04 2.41
C LYS A 321 -23.77 -20.94 3.05
N TYR A 322 -22.54 -20.41 3.11
CA TYR A 322 -21.37 -21.13 3.57
C TYR A 322 -20.53 -20.18 4.44
N PRO A 323 -20.48 -20.35 5.78
CA PRO A 323 -19.81 -19.40 6.69
C PRO A 323 -18.40 -18.99 6.29
N ARG A 324 -17.67 -19.88 5.61
CA ARG A 324 -16.30 -19.64 5.13
C ARG A 324 -16.20 -18.67 3.96
N PHE A 325 -17.30 -18.41 3.22
CA PHE A 325 -17.33 -17.57 2.02
C PHE A 325 -17.90 -16.19 2.25
N ALA A 326 -18.06 -15.77 3.49
CA ALA A 326 -18.48 -14.42 3.78
C ALA A 326 -17.47 -13.40 3.19
N PHE A 327 -17.95 -12.46 2.39
CA PHE A 327 -17.09 -11.44 1.79
C PHE A 327 -17.58 -10.00 1.99
N LEU A 328 -18.83 -9.81 2.41
CA LEU A 328 -19.41 -8.50 2.64
C LEU A 328 -18.88 -7.90 3.95
N PRO A 329 -18.07 -6.81 3.91
CA PRO A 329 -17.50 -6.25 5.12
C PRO A 329 -18.52 -5.40 5.88
N THR A 330 -18.47 -5.47 7.21
CA THR A 330 -19.34 -4.69 8.10
C THR A 330 -19.15 -3.17 7.95
N SER A 331 -17.99 -2.74 7.51
CA SER A 331 -17.65 -1.31 7.33
C SER A 331 -18.37 -0.62 6.16
N LYS A 332 -19.02 -1.38 5.28
CA LYS A 332 -19.68 -0.84 4.06
C LYS A 332 -21.19 -0.90 4.11
N GLU A 333 -21.74 -1.40 5.19
CA GLU A 333 -23.17 -1.44 5.36
C GLU A 333 -23.75 -0.09 5.76
N TRP A 334 -24.96 0.17 5.27
CA TRP A 334 -25.78 1.31 5.62
C TRP A 334 -27.08 0.82 6.24
N SER A 335 -27.44 1.38 7.37
CA SER A 335 -28.65 1.08 8.14
C SER A 335 -28.87 -0.41 8.43
N PHE A 336 -28.19 -0.94 9.42
CA PHE A 336 -28.49 -2.26 9.93
C PHE A 336 -28.50 -2.29 11.46
N ASN A 337 -29.20 -3.27 11.99
CA ASN A 337 -29.24 -3.48 13.42
C ASN A 337 -28.04 -4.32 13.88
N ARG A 338 -26.94 -3.66 14.29
CA ARG A 338 -25.70 -4.33 14.76
C ARG A 338 -25.97 -5.42 15.79
N LYS A 339 -26.96 -5.25 16.67
CA LYS A 339 -27.29 -6.22 17.71
C LYS A 339 -27.88 -7.52 17.16
N LYS A 340 -28.45 -7.52 15.95
CA LYS A 340 -29.06 -8.68 15.30
C LYS A 340 -28.26 -9.22 14.13
N THR A 341 -27.12 -8.62 13.83
CA THR A 341 -26.21 -9.06 12.75
C THR A 341 -25.16 -10.01 13.30
N THR A 342 -25.00 -11.16 12.64
CA THR A 342 -23.92 -12.12 12.95
C THR A 342 -22.78 -11.94 11.99
N THR A 343 -21.56 -11.90 12.52
CA THR A 343 -20.35 -11.65 11.73
C THR A 343 -19.25 -12.67 12.03
N ILE A 344 -18.32 -12.82 11.09
CA ILE A 344 -17.05 -13.53 11.24
C ILE A 344 -15.93 -12.71 10.62
N GLN A 345 -14.86 -12.45 11.36
CA GLN A 345 -13.69 -11.70 10.85
C GLN A 345 -14.11 -10.41 10.10
N ASP A 346 -14.99 -9.61 10.71
CA ASP A 346 -15.58 -8.38 10.17
C ASP A 346 -16.42 -8.55 8.87
N LYS A 347 -16.88 -9.75 8.59
CA LYS A 347 -17.77 -10.05 7.46
C LYS A 347 -19.12 -10.54 7.93
N ILE A 348 -20.15 -10.21 7.18
CA ILE A 348 -21.55 -10.50 7.50
C ILE A 348 -21.87 -11.95 7.20
N LEU A 349 -22.29 -12.72 8.21
CA LEU A 349 -22.88 -14.04 8.05
C LEU A 349 -24.40 -13.96 7.94
N TYR A 350 -25.05 -13.14 8.78
CA TYR A 350 -26.49 -12.90 8.77
C TYR A 350 -26.80 -11.44 9.10
N CYS A 351 -27.75 -10.86 8.37
CA CYS A 351 -28.30 -9.55 8.66
C CYS A 351 -29.78 -9.50 8.31
N PRO A 352 -30.66 -9.07 9.26
CA PRO A 352 -32.10 -9.02 9.02
C PRO A 352 -32.51 -8.08 7.90
N GLU A 353 -31.87 -6.92 7.82
CA GLU A 353 -32.09 -5.92 6.78
C GLU A 353 -30.81 -5.10 6.58
N ILE A 354 -30.42 -4.89 5.32
CA ILE A 354 -29.22 -4.15 4.95
C ILE A 354 -29.41 -3.39 3.63
N ILE A 355 -28.79 -2.21 3.53
CA ILE A 355 -28.66 -1.48 2.27
C ILE A 355 -27.20 -1.52 1.84
N LEU A 356 -26.94 -2.02 0.64
CA LEU A 356 -25.59 -2.13 0.05
C LEU A 356 -25.51 -1.35 -1.26
N THR A 357 -24.32 -0.87 -1.57
CA THR A 357 -23.96 -0.41 -2.92
C THR A 357 -22.89 -1.36 -3.47
N LEU A 358 -23.21 -2.03 -4.57
CA LEU A 358 -22.39 -3.13 -5.14
C LEU A 358 -22.03 -2.85 -6.59
N THR A 359 -20.89 -3.36 -7.04
CA THR A 359 -20.62 -3.55 -8.46
C THR A 359 -21.44 -4.73 -8.98
N ASP A 360 -21.62 -4.83 -10.31
CA ASP A 360 -22.25 -6.02 -10.92
C ASP A 360 -21.48 -7.31 -10.62
N ILE A 361 -20.16 -7.21 -10.39
CA ILE A 361 -19.31 -8.36 -10.01
C ILE A 361 -19.65 -8.81 -8.58
N ASP A 362 -19.68 -7.88 -7.63
CA ASP A 362 -20.01 -8.20 -6.24
C ASP A 362 -21.49 -8.61 -6.08
N PHE A 363 -22.37 -8.10 -6.91
CA PHE A 363 -23.77 -8.50 -6.93
C PHE A 363 -23.96 -9.95 -7.38
N LYS A 364 -23.17 -10.41 -8.37
CA LYS A 364 -23.14 -11.82 -8.77
C LYS A 364 -22.59 -12.71 -7.67
N LEU A 365 -21.53 -12.31 -6.98
CA LEU A 365 -21.00 -13.03 -5.82
C LEU A 365 -22.05 -13.09 -4.67
N LEU A 366 -22.75 -11.98 -4.44
CA LEU A 366 -23.84 -11.97 -3.46
C LEU A 366 -24.89 -13.04 -3.78
N TYR A 367 -25.37 -13.10 -5.02
CA TYR A 367 -26.35 -14.08 -5.46
C TYR A 367 -25.85 -15.52 -5.33
N GLU A 368 -24.58 -15.75 -5.63
CA GLU A 368 -23.96 -17.06 -5.57
C GLU A 368 -23.75 -17.56 -4.14
N TYR A 369 -23.27 -16.71 -3.22
CA TYR A 369 -22.82 -17.14 -1.89
C TYR A 369 -23.75 -16.74 -0.73
N TYR A 370 -24.83 -16.01 -0.99
CA TYR A 370 -25.83 -15.63 0.01
C TYR A 370 -27.23 -16.07 -0.40
N THR A 371 -28.09 -16.29 0.59
CA THR A 371 -29.55 -16.38 0.45
C THR A 371 -30.16 -15.12 1.04
N PHE A 372 -31.30 -14.72 0.54
CA PHE A 372 -32.10 -13.58 1.01
C PHE A 372 -33.53 -13.71 0.51
N ASP A 373 -34.42 -12.89 1.02
CA ASP A 373 -35.83 -12.87 0.60
C ASP A 373 -35.94 -12.45 -0.87
N ASP A 374 -36.90 -13.03 -1.60
CA ASP A 374 -37.08 -12.74 -3.04
C ASP A 374 -37.54 -11.30 -3.33
N ASP A 375 -37.95 -10.54 -2.31
CA ASP A 375 -38.37 -9.12 -2.39
C ASP A 375 -37.20 -8.13 -2.32
N LEU A 376 -36.01 -8.51 -2.86
CA LEU A 376 -34.88 -7.61 -2.99
C LEU A 376 -35.27 -6.35 -3.74
N GLU A 377 -35.11 -5.19 -3.12
CA GLU A 377 -35.48 -3.89 -3.65
C GLU A 377 -34.26 -3.17 -4.25
N ILE A 378 -34.29 -2.85 -5.54
CA ILE A 378 -33.28 -1.99 -6.17
C ILE A 378 -33.66 -0.54 -5.93
N LEU A 379 -32.89 0.15 -5.12
CA LEU A 379 -33.10 1.56 -4.76
C LEU A 379 -32.57 2.53 -5.83
N GLU A 380 -31.39 2.18 -6.39
CA GLU A 380 -30.75 2.99 -7.42
C GLU A 380 -29.95 2.08 -8.37
N LEU A 381 -29.99 2.39 -9.65
CA LEU A 381 -29.25 1.69 -10.68
C LEU A 381 -28.53 2.69 -11.59
N HIS A 382 -27.23 2.48 -11.78
CA HIS A 382 -26.44 3.26 -12.73
C HIS A 382 -25.63 2.32 -13.59
N SER A 383 -25.39 2.71 -14.85
CA SER A 383 -24.62 1.90 -15.79
C SER A 383 -23.49 2.68 -16.45
N SER A 384 -22.45 1.95 -16.84
CA SER A 384 -21.37 2.40 -17.70
C SER A 384 -21.04 1.35 -18.76
N LYS A 385 -20.38 1.78 -19.84
CA LYS A 385 -19.93 0.88 -20.90
C LYS A 385 -18.67 0.14 -20.48
N TYR A 386 -18.66 -1.18 -20.62
CA TYR A 386 -17.47 -2.00 -20.50
C TYR A 386 -16.58 -1.91 -21.76
N ALA A 387 -15.27 -1.68 -21.56
CA ALA A 387 -14.23 -1.86 -22.58
C ALA A 387 -12.88 -2.16 -21.89
N PRO A 388 -11.87 -2.65 -22.63
CA PRO A 388 -10.51 -2.74 -22.12
C PRO A 388 -10.01 -1.39 -21.60
N LEU A 389 -9.08 -1.41 -20.66
CA LEU A 389 -8.40 -0.18 -20.21
C LEU A 389 -7.69 0.50 -21.40
N PRO A 390 -7.53 1.83 -21.35
CA PRO A 390 -6.81 2.56 -22.40
C PRO A 390 -5.36 2.08 -22.58
N ASN A 391 -4.86 2.13 -23.80
CA ASN A 391 -3.52 1.61 -24.14
C ASN A 391 -2.37 2.21 -23.35
N TYR A 392 -2.46 3.47 -22.92
CA TYR A 392 -1.44 4.09 -22.06
C TYR A 392 -1.38 3.44 -20.65
N ILE A 393 -2.49 2.92 -20.14
CA ILE A 393 -2.53 2.13 -18.91
C ILE A 393 -1.91 0.75 -19.16
N ILE A 394 -2.35 0.08 -20.23
CA ILE A 394 -1.81 -1.23 -20.63
C ILE A 394 -0.30 -1.16 -20.83
N ALA A 395 0.21 -0.16 -21.54
CA ALA A 395 1.65 0.05 -21.76
C ALA A 395 2.41 0.22 -20.44
N THR A 396 1.84 0.97 -19.49
CA THR A 396 2.46 1.13 -18.18
C THR A 396 2.53 -0.21 -17.42
N ILE A 397 1.45 -1.00 -17.43
CA ILE A 397 1.41 -2.30 -16.76
C ILE A 397 2.47 -3.24 -17.37
N VAL A 398 2.46 -3.36 -18.69
CA VAL A 398 3.39 -4.24 -19.41
C VAL A 398 4.84 -3.85 -19.14
N GLU A 399 5.19 -2.58 -19.23
CA GLU A 399 6.55 -2.11 -18.96
C GLU A 399 7.01 -2.47 -17.53
N LEU A 400 6.19 -2.16 -16.53
CA LEU A 400 6.53 -2.44 -15.13
C LEU A 400 6.61 -3.95 -14.85
N TYR A 401 5.75 -4.75 -15.47
CA TYR A 401 5.79 -6.20 -15.37
C TYR A 401 7.06 -6.78 -15.99
N LEU A 402 7.41 -6.36 -17.21
CA LEU A 402 8.62 -6.80 -17.89
C LEU A 402 9.89 -6.44 -17.10
N ASN A 403 9.92 -5.27 -16.48
CA ASN A 403 11.04 -4.90 -15.61
C ASN A 403 11.16 -5.85 -14.41
N LYS A 404 10.04 -6.17 -13.73
CA LYS A 404 10.01 -7.14 -12.64
C LYS A 404 10.49 -8.52 -13.08
N VAL A 405 10.00 -9.02 -14.22
CA VAL A 405 10.36 -10.34 -14.75
C VAL A 405 11.85 -10.40 -15.08
N ARG A 406 12.39 -9.40 -15.76
CA ARG A 406 13.83 -9.30 -16.08
C ARG A 406 14.69 -9.37 -14.81
N ILE A 407 14.33 -8.65 -13.77
CA ILE A 407 15.07 -8.67 -12.51
C ILE A 407 14.92 -10.03 -11.81
N LYS A 408 13.70 -10.61 -11.81
CA LYS A 408 13.44 -11.95 -11.24
C LYS A 408 14.33 -13.01 -11.92
N GLN A 409 14.37 -13.03 -13.25
CA GLN A 409 15.18 -13.97 -14.02
C GLN A 409 16.68 -13.78 -13.75
N ARG A 410 17.19 -12.54 -13.80
CA ARG A 410 18.58 -12.24 -13.43
C ARG A 410 18.91 -12.77 -12.02
N ASN A 411 18.06 -12.50 -11.05
CA ASN A 411 18.27 -12.92 -9.67
C ASN A 411 18.22 -14.45 -9.51
N GLN A 412 17.40 -15.15 -10.27
CA GLN A 412 17.37 -16.61 -10.30
C GLN A 412 18.68 -17.19 -10.85
N GLU A 413 19.26 -16.62 -11.92
CA GLU A 413 20.57 -17.03 -12.43
C GLU A 413 21.70 -16.78 -11.42
N ILE A 414 21.67 -15.65 -10.72
CA ILE A 414 22.65 -15.35 -9.66
C ILE A 414 22.54 -16.36 -8.52
N LYS A 415 21.32 -16.71 -8.07
CA LYS A 415 21.09 -17.69 -7.00
C LYS A 415 21.65 -19.09 -7.29
N LYS A 416 21.83 -19.45 -8.55
CA LYS A 416 22.51 -20.73 -8.92
C LYS A 416 24.00 -20.72 -8.59
N GLN A 417 24.60 -19.56 -8.38
CA GLN A 417 26.05 -19.40 -8.19
C GLN A 417 26.40 -18.88 -6.78
N ARG A 418 25.57 -18.02 -6.21
CA ARG A 418 25.72 -17.43 -4.88
C ARG A 418 24.40 -16.82 -4.39
N ASP A 419 24.31 -16.50 -3.12
CA ASP A 419 23.20 -15.76 -2.56
C ASP A 419 23.10 -14.34 -3.14
N LEU A 420 21.87 -13.82 -3.17
CA LEU A 420 21.61 -12.44 -3.56
C LEU A 420 22.14 -11.47 -2.50
N ASN A 421 22.85 -10.46 -2.94
CA ASN A 421 23.24 -9.35 -2.08
C ASN A 421 22.06 -8.40 -1.81
N SER A 422 22.24 -7.44 -0.91
CA SER A 422 21.20 -6.48 -0.50
C SER A 422 20.70 -5.63 -1.68
N LEU A 423 21.56 -5.21 -2.60
CA LEU A 423 21.19 -4.44 -3.78
C LEU A 423 20.23 -5.23 -4.71
N GLU A 424 20.56 -6.49 -5.00
CA GLU A 424 19.76 -7.35 -5.87
C GLU A 424 18.37 -7.65 -5.27
N LYS A 425 18.32 -7.80 -3.95
CA LYS A 425 17.06 -7.93 -3.20
C LYS A 425 16.25 -6.64 -3.26
N ALA A 426 16.87 -5.48 -3.01
CA ALA A 426 16.23 -4.16 -3.04
C ALA A 426 15.66 -3.84 -4.44
N GLU A 427 16.41 -4.09 -5.51
CA GLU A 427 15.93 -3.87 -6.90
C GLU A 427 14.68 -4.71 -7.21
N TYR A 428 14.64 -5.97 -6.77
CA TYR A 428 13.47 -6.83 -6.98
C TYR A 428 12.27 -6.35 -6.15
N THR A 429 12.49 -6.00 -4.89
CA THR A 429 11.44 -5.44 -4.00
C THR A 429 10.85 -4.17 -4.62
N TYR A 430 11.69 -3.26 -5.07
CA TYR A 430 11.25 -2.03 -5.75
C TYR A 430 10.41 -2.33 -7.01
N ALA A 431 10.89 -3.21 -7.89
CA ALA A 431 10.17 -3.55 -9.12
C ALA A 431 8.81 -4.24 -8.84
N LYS A 432 8.76 -5.12 -7.83
CA LYS A 432 7.51 -5.76 -7.37
C LYS A 432 6.53 -4.72 -6.83
N THR A 433 7.01 -3.77 -6.06
CA THR A 433 6.19 -2.70 -5.48
C THR A 433 5.62 -1.78 -6.55
N MET A 434 6.42 -1.38 -7.55
CA MET A 434 5.97 -0.47 -8.61
C MET A 434 4.75 -1.00 -9.38
N ILE A 435 4.68 -2.29 -9.68
CA ILE A 435 3.51 -2.85 -10.38
C ILE A 435 2.25 -2.82 -9.49
N SER A 436 2.40 -3.08 -8.19
CA SER A 436 1.27 -3.00 -7.25
C SER A 436 0.76 -1.57 -7.07
N ARG A 437 1.63 -0.55 -7.25
CA ARG A 437 1.25 0.86 -7.13
C ARG A 437 0.38 1.37 -8.28
N ILE A 438 0.28 0.66 -9.41
CA ILE A 438 -0.66 1.02 -10.49
C ILE A 438 -2.09 1.04 -9.95
N TYR A 439 -2.48 0.00 -9.22
CA TYR A 439 -3.76 -0.05 -8.55
C TYR A 439 -3.93 1.11 -7.56
N GLY A 440 -2.89 1.39 -6.76
CA GLY A 440 -2.89 2.52 -5.82
C GLY A 440 -3.14 3.88 -6.50
N VAL A 441 -2.69 4.06 -7.75
CA VAL A 441 -3.02 5.27 -8.54
C VAL A 441 -4.52 5.36 -8.83
N PHE A 442 -5.18 4.22 -9.14
CA PHE A 442 -6.60 4.21 -9.48
C PHE A 442 -7.50 4.57 -8.29
N VAL A 443 -7.12 4.14 -7.09
CA VAL A 443 -7.92 4.36 -5.86
C VAL A 443 -7.48 5.59 -5.06
N GLN A 444 -6.64 6.46 -5.62
CA GLN A 444 -6.37 7.75 -4.99
C GLN A 444 -7.69 8.50 -4.81
N LYS A 445 -8.00 8.86 -3.57
CA LYS A 445 -9.21 9.63 -3.28
C LYS A 445 -9.12 10.99 -3.98
N PRO A 446 -10.11 11.37 -4.80
CA PRO A 446 -10.15 12.72 -5.37
C PRO A 446 -10.42 13.81 -4.32
N LEU A 447 -11.02 13.42 -3.20
CA LEU A 447 -11.21 14.25 -2.02
C LEU A 447 -10.19 13.84 -0.96
N MET A 448 -9.45 14.79 -0.41
CA MET A 448 -8.51 14.58 0.69
C MET A 448 -8.96 15.37 1.91
N LEU A 449 -9.06 14.68 3.03
CA LEU A 449 -9.23 15.31 4.33
C LEU A 449 -8.05 16.26 4.60
N GLN A 450 -8.38 17.48 4.99
CA GLN A 450 -7.42 18.44 5.47
C GLN A 450 -7.12 18.16 6.93
N TYR A 451 -5.85 18.06 7.29
CA TYR A 451 -5.42 17.86 8.67
C TYR A 451 -4.74 19.11 9.20
N HIS A 452 -4.83 19.34 10.50
CA HIS A 452 -4.04 20.30 11.25
C HIS A 452 -3.48 19.63 12.51
N TYR A 453 -2.44 20.20 13.07
CA TYR A 453 -1.91 19.77 14.35
C TYR A 453 -2.58 20.54 15.49
N ASP A 454 -3.39 19.86 16.30
CA ASP A 454 -3.99 20.45 17.49
C ASP A 454 -2.99 20.47 18.64
N THR A 455 -2.46 21.64 18.97
CA THR A 455 -1.45 21.84 20.02
C THR A 455 -1.99 21.55 21.42
N LYS A 456 -3.30 21.62 21.67
CA LYS A 456 -3.91 21.32 22.97
C LYS A 456 -4.04 19.82 23.17
N GLU A 457 -4.57 19.12 22.16
CA GLU A 457 -4.77 17.67 22.18
C GLU A 457 -3.50 16.90 21.80
N ARG A 458 -2.47 17.58 21.31
CA ARG A 458 -1.16 17.04 20.87
C ARG A 458 -1.31 15.93 19.83
N LYS A 459 -2.26 16.10 18.91
CA LYS A 459 -2.54 15.13 17.85
C LYS A 459 -2.96 15.77 16.54
N LEU A 460 -2.82 15.04 15.45
CA LEU A 460 -3.40 15.41 14.16
C LEU A 460 -4.90 15.21 14.20
N GLN A 461 -5.64 16.25 13.83
CA GLN A 461 -7.08 16.22 13.69
C GLN A 461 -7.51 16.65 12.29
N PRO A 462 -8.62 16.10 11.76
CA PRO A 462 -9.25 16.69 10.58
C PRO A 462 -9.63 18.14 10.85
N ARG A 463 -9.48 18.99 9.85
CA ARG A 463 -10.07 20.34 9.91
C ARG A 463 -11.56 20.22 9.82
N ILE A 464 -12.26 21.02 10.61
CA ILE A 464 -13.72 21.11 10.61
C ILE A 464 -14.17 22.50 10.14
N ASP A 465 -15.28 22.58 9.42
CA ASP A 465 -15.93 23.83 9.05
C ASP A 465 -16.71 24.46 10.22
N GLU A 466 -17.33 25.61 10.00
CA GLU A 466 -18.14 26.30 11.00
C GLU A 466 -19.38 25.50 11.44
N GLU A 467 -19.80 24.50 10.66
CA GLU A 467 -20.93 23.62 10.92
C GLU A 467 -20.51 22.31 11.63
N GLY A 468 -19.19 22.11 11.85
CA GLY A 468 -18.63 20.92 12.51
C GLY A 468 -18.40 19.73 11.58
N ASN A 469 -18.44 19.91 10.24
CA ASN A 469 -18.15 18.86 9.28
C ASN A 469 -16.66 18.85 8.95
N GLU A 470 -16.11 17.67 8.68
CA GLU A 470 -14.71 17.52 8.21
C GLU A 470 -14.53 18.20 6.84
N ILE A 471 -13.47 19.03 6.73
CA ILE A 471 -13.15 19.71 5.48
C ILE A 471 -12.43 18.75 4.55
N GLU A 472 -13.08 18.43 3.44
CA GLU A 472 -12.47 17.70 2.34
C GLU A 472 -12.16 18.65 1.17
N GLU A 473 -10.91 18.67 0.72
CA GLU A 473 -10.52 19.44 -0.46
C GLU A 473 -10.47 18.52 -1.70
N PHE A 474 -11.13 18.97 -2.77
CA PHE A 474 -11.03 18.29 -4.05
C PHE A 474 -9.64 18.49 -4.65
N VAL A 475 -8.91 17.39 -4.84
CA VAL A 475 -7.61 17.41 -5.51
C VAL A 475 -7.82 17.77 -6.98
N LYS A 476 -7.79 19.07 -7.28
CA LYS A 476 -7.94 19.61 -8.64
C LYS A 476 -6.80 19.11 -9.52
N ASN A 477 -7.08 18.09 -10.29
CA ASN A 477 -6.15 17.62 -11.31
C ASN A 477 -6.87 17.64 -12.66
N GLU A 478 -6.85 18.80 -13.32
CA GLU A 478 -7.53 19.03 -14.63
C GLU A 478 -7.11 18.01 -15.71
N TYR A 479 -6.06 17.23 -15.46
CA TYR A 479 -5.42 16.36 -16.42
C TYR A 479 -5.20 14.94 -15.91
N ASP A 480 -5.99 14.48 -14.91
CA ASP A 480 -5.80 13.12 -14.41
C ASP A 480 -6.30 12.07 -15.43
N PRO A 481 -5.42 11.29 -16.06
CA PRO A 481 -5.80 10.28 -17.06
C PRO A 481 -6.37 9.01 -16.43
N VAL A 482 -6.65 9.01 -15.13
CA VAL A 482 -7.07 7.85 -14.36
C VAL A 482 -8.49 8.05 -13.84
N LEU A 483 -9.31 7.00 -13.91
CA LEU A 483 -10.67 7.02 -13.37
C LEU A 483 -10.75 6.18 -12.09
N TYR A 484 -11.28 6.76 -11.02
CA TYR A 484 -11.46 6.10 -9.72
C TYR A 484 -12.25 4.77 -9.83
N GLN A 485 -13.26 4.74 -10.68
CA GLN A 485 -14.07 3.55 -10.93
C GLN A 485 -13.26 2.33 -11.40
N TRP A 486 -12.12 2.52 -12.06
CA TRP A 486 -11.27 1.40 -12.47
C TRP A 486 -10.72 0.65 -11.24
N GLY A 487 -10.30 1.37 -10.22
CA GLY A 487 -9.81 0.75 -8.99
C GLY A 487 -10.88 -0.04 -8.23
N VAL A 488 -12.13 0.44 -8.25
CA VAL A 488 -13.28 -0.27 -7.66
C VAL A 488 -13.48 -1.63 -8.34
N TRP A 489 -13.41 -1.66 -9.67
CA TRP A 489 -13.56 -2.91 -10.46
C TRP A 489 -12.34 -3.82 -10.36
N VAL A 490 -11.11 -3.30 -10.26
CA VAL A 490 -9.91 -4.14 -10.05
C VAL A 490 -10.06 -5.01 -8.80
N THR A 491 -10.47 -4.41 -7.69
CA THR A 491 -10.66 -5.20 -6.45
C THR A 491 -11.87 -6.12 -6.51
N ALA A 492 -12.93 -5.73 -7.20
CA ALA A 492 -14.08 -6.60 -7.40
C ALA A 492 -13.71 -7.85 -8.21
N PHE A 493 -12.98 -7.71 -9.32
CA PHE A 493 -12.46 -8.84 -10.10
C PHE A 493 -11.50 -9.70 -9.26
N GLY A 494 -10.54 -9.08 -8.54
CA GLY A 494 -9.61 -9.82 -7.69
C GLY A 494 -10.32 -10.64 -6.62
N ARG A 495 -11.36 -10.08 -5.96
CA ARG A 495 -12.20 -10.85 -5.02
C ARG A 495 -12.92 -12.00 -5.70
N ALA A 496 -13.53 -11.75 -6.85
CA ALA A 496 -14.26 -12.78 -7.58
C ALA A 496 -13.36 -13.94 -7.96
N GLU A 497 -12.15 -13.67 -8.44
CA GLU A 497 -11.19 -14.71 -8.81
C GLU A 497 -10.71 -15.52 -7.61
N ILE A 498 -10.32 -14.87 -6.51
CA ILE A 498 -9.83 -15.61 -5.33
C ILE A 498 -10.96 -16.42 -4.67
N ILE A 499 -12.17 -15.87 -4.55
CA ILE A 499 -13.33 -16.58 -3.98
C ILE A 499 -13.73 -17.76 -4.87
N LYS A 500 -13.73 -17.60 -6.19
CA LYS A 500 -14.02 -18.67 -7.13
C LYS A 500 -13.06 -19.86 -6.98
N ASN A 501 -11.75 -19.57 -6.90
CA ASN A 501 -10.75 -20.63 -6.71
C ASN A 501 -10.81 -21.24 -5.31
N PHE A 502 -11.05 -20.43 -4.28
CA PHE A 502 -11.31 -20.93 -2.92
C PHE A 502 -12.51 -21.87 -2.92
N ALA A 503 -13.63 -21.49 -3.56
CA ALA A 503 -14.82 -22.32 -3.64
C ALA A 503 -14.60 -23.62 -4.42
N ALA A 504 -13.81 -23.57 -5.49
CA ALA A 504 -13.47 -24.76 -6.28
C ALA A 504 -12.68 -25.81 -5.45
N ILE A 505 -11.89 -25.36 -4.48
CA ILE A 505 -11.16 -26.22 -3.54
C ILE A 505 -12.06 -26.66 -2.39
N ALA A 506 -12.72 -25.70 -1.72
CA ALA A 506 -13.47 -25.94 -0.49
C ALA A 506 -14.85 -26.61 -0.70
N LEU A 507 -15.45 -26.48 -1.89
CA LEU A 507 -16.74 -27.06 -2.24
C LEU A 507 -16.56 -28.22 -3.23
N SER A 508 -16.07 -29.37 -2.78
CA SER A 508 -16.06 -30.56 -3.60
C SER A 508 -17.49 -31.07 -3.81
N TYR A 509 -17.76 -31.57 -5.02
CA TYR A 509 -19.06 -32.13 -5.38
C TYR A 509 -18.97 -33.66 -5.42
N ASP A 510 -19.72 -34.34 -4.55
CA ASP A 510 -19.76 -35.79 -4.46
C ASP A 510 -20.77 -36.45 -5.43
N GLY A 511 -21.30 -35.67 -6.38
CA GLY A 511 -22.35 -36.09 -7.32
C GLY A 511 -23.78 -35.91 -6.79
N ARG A 512 -23.96 -35.57 -5.52
CA ARG A 512 -25.27 -35.33 -4.88
C ARG A 512 -25.36 -33.97 -4.18
N ARG A 513 -24.26 -33.50 -3.57
CA ARG A 513 -24.20 -32.24 -2.83
C ARG A 513 -22.79 -31.68 -2.82
N TYR A 514 -22.66 -30.39 -2.58
CA TYR A 514 -21.37 -29.77 -2.25
C TYR A 514 -20.98 -30.14 -0.81
N ILE A 515 -19.76 -30.59 -0.63
CA ILE A 515 -19.14 -30.87 0.66
C ILE A 515 -18.28 -29.70 0.99
N ASN A 516 -18.52 -29.03 2.13
CA ASN A 516 -17.65 -27.97 2.64
C ASN A 516 -16.40 -28.63 3.26
N SER A 517 -15.29 -28.60 2.56
CA SER A 517 -14.03 -29.22 2.97
C SER A 517 -13.29 -28.35 3.97
N ASP A 518 -12.72 -28.95 5.03
CA ASP A 518 -11.83 -28.32 5.99
C ASP A 518 -10.39 -28.16 5.47
N GLU A 519 -10.16 -28.50 4.21
CA GLU A 519 -8.84 -28.52 3.59
C GLU A 519 -8.30 -27.14 3.23
N VAL A 520 -9.13 -26.08 3.13
CA VAL A 520 -8.65 -24.71 2.95
C VAL A 520 -8.44 -24.06 4.30
N LEU A 521 -7.20 -23.72 4.60
CA LEU A 521 -6.74 -23.22 5.90
C LEU A 521 -6.73 -21.70 5.98
N TYR A 522 -6.35 -21.04 4.87
CA TYR A 522 -6.08 -19.60 4.85
C TYR A 522 -6.20 -19.02 3.44
N GLY A 523 -6.64 -17.77 3.35
CA GLY A 523 -6.63 -16.96 2.13
C GLY A 523 -6.41 -15.48 2.44
N ASP A 524 -5.61 -14.82 1.61
CA ASP A 524 -5.40 -13.37 1.75
C ASP A 524 -5.11 -12.73 0.39
N THR A 525 -5.98 -11.85 -0.02
CA THR A 525 -5.85 -10.98 -1.19
C THR A 525 -5.66 -11.73 -2.51
N ASP A 526 -4.56 -12.43 -2.67
CA ASP A 526 -4.09 -13.12 -3.86
C ASP A 526 -3.45 -14.50 -3.57
N SER A 527 -3.58 -15.00 -2.35
CA SER A 527 -3.02 -16.28 -1.96
C SER A 527 -4.02 -17.19 -1.25
N LEU A 528 -3.85 -18.50 -1.44
CA LEU A 528 -4.58 -19.54 -0.71
C LEU A 528 -3.59 -20.55 -0.11
N LYS A 529 -3.97 -21.14 1.04
CA LYS A 529 -3.24 -22.22 1.69
C LYS A 529 -4.22 -23.36 1.98
N PHE A 530 -3.88 -24.58 1.53
CA PHE A 530 -4.78 -25.73 1.61
C PHE A 530 -4.00 -27.05 1.75
N VAL A 531 -4.70 -28.09 2.17
CA VAL A 531 -4.19 -29.48 2.24
C VAL A 531 -4.79 -30.28 1.08
N GLY A 532 -4.05 -31.29 0.63
CA GLY A 532 -4.53 -32.23 -0.39
C GLY A 532 -4.00 -31.99 -1.79
N ASP A 533 -3.14 -32.88 -2.25
CA ASP A 533 -2.47 -32.82 -3.57
C ASP A 533 -3.45 -32.81 -4.74
N HIS A 534 -4.63 -33.43 -4.58
CA HIS A 534 -5.66 -33.52 -5.61
C HIS A 534 -6.24 -32.14 -6.00
N HIS A 535 -6.09 -31.11 -5.17
CA HIS A 535 -6.53 -29.76 -5.50
C HIS A 535 -5.59 -29.02 -6.46
N ILE A 536 -4.36 -29.51 -6.63
CA ILE A 536 -3.39 -28.91 -7.55
C ILE A 536 -3.92 -28.91 -9.01
N ASP A 537 -4.69 -29.93 -9.40
CA ASP A 537 -5.32 -30.00 -10.72
C ASP A 537 -6.30 -28.82 -10.97
N ILE A 538 -6.95 -28.32 -9.93
CA ILE A 538 -7.83 -27.13 -10.02
C ILE A 538 -6.98 -25.90 -10.37
N ILE A 539 -5.87 -25.75 -9.69
CA ILE A 539 -4.92 -24.64 -9.88
C ILE A 539 -4.29 -24.68 -11.27
N LEU A 540 -3.86 -25.86 -11.73
CA LEU A 540 -3.28 -26.04 -13.06
C LEU A 540 -4.30 -25.74 -14.18
N ARG A 541 -5.57 -26.12 -14.02
CA ARG A 541 -6.64 -25.76 -14.95
C ARG A 541 -6.86 -24.25 -15.01
N TYR A 542 -6.92 -23.60 -13.84
CA TYR A 542 -7.02 -22.14 -13.78
C TYR A 542 -5.83 -21.47 -14.49
N ASN A 543 -4.61 -21.91 -14.25
CA ASN A 543 -3.42 -21.37 -14.91
C ASN A 543 -3.50 -21.56 -16.45
N ALA A 544 -4.03 -22.68 -16.94
CA ALA A 544 -4.25 -22.91 -18.37
C ALA A 544 -5.29 -21.94 -18.97
N GLU A 545 -6.38 -21.67 -18.24
CA GLU A 545 -7.39 -20.67 -18.65
C GLU A 545 -6.78 -19.26 -18.73
N VAL A 546 -5.97 -18.85 -17.75
CA VAL A 546 -5.27 -17.56 -17.76
C VAL A 546 -4.31 -17.46 -18.95
N LYS A 547 -3.56 -18.52 -19.27
CA LYS A 547 -2.70 -18.56 -20.47
C LYS A 547 -3.48 -18.32 -21.76
N GLN A 548 -4.64 -18.96 -21.92
CA GLN A 548 -5.49 -18.73 -23.10
C GLN A 548 -5.98 -17.26 -23.16
N GLN A 549 -6.37 -16.68 -22.04
CA GLN A 549 -6.79 -15.28 -21.99
C GLN A 549 -5.63 -14.33 -22.34
N LEU A 550 -4.41 -14.61 -21.90
CA LEU A 550 -3.22 -13.83 -22.24
C LEU A 550 -2.85 -13.94 -23.72
N HIS A 551 -2.96 -15.13 -24.32
CA HIS A 551 -2.80 -15.28 -25.77
C HIS A 551 -3.80 -14.43 -26.54
N HIS A 552 -5.08 -14.51 -26.16
CA HIS A 552 -6.12 -13.68 -26.78
C HIS A 552 -5.84 -12.17 -26.58
N PHE A 553 -5.41 -11.75 -25.39
CA PHE A 553 -5.00 -10.38 -25.13
C PHE A 553 -3.87 -9.93 -26.07
N CYS A 554 -2.83 -10.71 -26.25
CA CYS A 554 -1.71 -10.40 -27.14
C CYS A 554 -2.16 -10.31 -28.59
N ASP A 555 -3.02 -11.22 -29.06
CA ASP A 555 -3.58 -11.19 -30.42
C ASP A 555 -4.39 -9.93 -30.68
N MET A 556 -5.26 -9.54 -29.76
CA MET A 556 -6.06 -8.31 -29.83
C MET A 556 -5.20 -7.04 -29.79
N ASN A 557 -4.04 -7.10 -29.17
CA ASN A 557 -3.11 -5.98 -29.02
C ASN A 557 -1.85 -6.12 -29.89
N ARG A 558 -1.89 -6.94 -30.93
CA ARG A 558 -0.76 -7.21 -31.87
C ARG A 558 -0.08 -5.96 -32.40
N LEU A 559 -0.82 -4.91 -32.67
CA LEU A 559 -0.31 -3.63 -33.19
C LEU A 559 0.65 -2.91 -32.18
N TYR A 560 0.59 -3.25 -30.90
CA TYR A 560 1.47 -2.69 -29.86
C TYR A 560 2.70 -3.56 -29.61
N GLY A 561 2.85 -4.68 -30.32
CA GLY A 561 4.03 -5.54 -30.24
C GLY A 561 4.13 -6.39 -28.96
N TYR A 562 3.05 -6.54 -28.20
CA TYR A 562 3.04 -7.39 -27.01
C TYR A 562 3.10 -8.86 -27.40
N LYS A 563 4.01 -9.60 -26.78
CA LYS A 563 4.22 -11.04 -27.00
C LYS A 563 3.84 -11.83 -25.75
N PHE A 564 3.22 -12.99 -25.95
CA PHE A 564 2.79 -13.86 -24.86
C PHE A 564 3.98 -14.26 -23.95
N GLU A 565 5.10 -14.65 -24.54
CA GLU A 565 6.30 -15.09 -23.80
C GLU A 565 6.85 -14.04 -22.85
N GLN A 566 6.54 -12.78 -23.10
CA GLN A 566 6.94 -11.66 -22.24
C GLN A 566 5.98 -11.46 -21.05
N LEU A 567 4.72 -11.88 -21.20
CA LEU A 567 3.66 -11.72 -20.19
C LEU A 567 3.35 -13.02 -19.46
N GLU A 568 3.97 -14.13 -19.83
CA GLU A 568 3.78 -15.43 -19.21
C GLU A 568 3.96 -15.33 -17.68
N GLY A 569 3.08 -15.98 -16.94
CA GLY A 569 3.03 -15.98 -15.48
C GLY A 569 2.14 -14.88 -14.88
N ILE A 570 1.80 -13.79 -15.60
CA ILE A 570 0.93 -12.77 -15.02
C ILE A 570 -0.48 -13.32 -14.80
N GLY A 571 -0.97 -13.25 -13.55
CA GLY A 571 -2.28 -13.78 -13.17
C GLY A 571 -2.32 -15.29 -12.96
N GLU A 572 -1.25 -16.03 -13.24
CA GLU A 572 -1.14 -17.43 -12.88
C GLU A 572 -0.84 -17.59 -11.39
N PHE A 573 -1.27 -18.66 -10.80
CA PHE A 573 -0.83 -19.06 -9.48
C PHE A 573 0.60 -19.64 -9.53
N GLU A 574 1.51 -19.09 -8.75
CA GLU A 574 2.76 -19.72 -8.35
C GLU A 574 2.44 -20.73 -7.23
N ILE A 575 2.91 -21.96 -7.38
CA ILE A 575 2.62 -23.05 -6.46
C ILE A 575 3.83 -23.25 -5.55
N GLU A 576 3.61 -23.27 -4.25
CA GLU A 576 4.60 -23.53 -3.21
C GLU A 576 4.12 -24.69 -2.35
N HIS A 577 5.06 -25.45 -1.77
CA HIS A 577 4.76 -26.48 -0.80
C HIS A 577 5.42 -26.13 0.54
N TYR A 578 4.76 -26.47 1.64
CA TYR A 578 5.25 -26.27 3.00
C TYR A 578 5.20 -27.60 3.75
N GLN A 579 6.33 -27.99 4.36
CA GLN A 579 6.36 -29.15 5.24
C GLN A 579 5.38 -28.97 6.40
N LYS A 580 5.31 -27.74 6.96
CA LYS A 580 4.36 -27.36 8.02
C LYS A 580 3.86 -25.95 7.83
N PHE A 581 2.62 -25.71 8.20
CA PHE A 581 1.99 -24.39 8.21
C PHE A 581 1.17 -24.18 9.47
N LYS A 582 1.19 -22.96 10.02
CA LYS A 582 0.44 -22.57 11.21
C LYS A 582 -0.05 -21.13 11.08
N THR A 583 -1.30 -20.87 11.42
CA THR A 583 -1.89 -19.53 11.47
C THR A 583 -2.54 -19.26 12.82
N ILE A 584 -2.60 -17.97 13.24
CA ILE A 584 -3.36 -17.49 14.39
C ILE A 584 -4.33 -16.38 14.01
N GLY A 585 -4.74 -16.37 12.76
CA GLY A 585 -5.70 -15.41 12.24
C GLY A 585 -5.19 -14.63 11.03
N LEU A 586 -5.96 -13.62 10.64
CA LEU A 586 -5.70 -12.84 9.44
C LEU A 586 -4.34 -12.15 9.49
N LYS A 587 -3.51 -12.37 8.45
CA LYS A 587 -2.17 -11.78 8.27
C LYS A 587 -1.14 -12.15 9.34
N LYS A 588 -1.34 -13.30 10.00
CA LYS A 588 -0.45 -13.81 11.04
C LYS A 588 -0.25 -15.31 10.85
N TYR A 589 0.86 -15.70 10.25
CA TYR A 589 1.18 -17.12 10.03
C TYR A 589 2.68 -17.39 9.96
N CYS A 590 3.06 -18.63 10.15
CA CYS A 590 4.41 -19.13 9.92
C CYS A 590 4.38 -20.49 9.22
N TYR A 591 5.50 -20.87 8.62
CA TYR A 591 5.64 -22.14 7.94
C TYR A 591 7.10 -22.61 7.90
N ILE A 592 7.28 -23.90 7.70
CA ILE A 592 8.56 -24.52 7.35
C ILE A 592 8.49 -24.89 5.88
N ASP A 593 9.38 -24.37 5.07
CA ASP A 593 9.47 -24.66 3.64
C ASP A 593 10.11 -26.04 3.37
N ASP A 594 10.18 -26.43 2.09
CA ASP A 594 10.80 -27.71 1.69
C ASP A 594 12.30 -27.81 1.96
N ASN A 595 12.97 -26.70 2.19
CA ASN A 595 14.38 -26.66 2.58
C ASN A 595 14.57 -26.78 4.10
N GLY A 596 13.49 -26.82 4.88
CA GLY A 596 13.51 -26.84 6.34
C GLY A 596 13.69 -25.45 6.96
N GLU A 597 13.57 -24.36 6.16
CA GLU A 597 13.70 -22.99 6.67
C GLU A 597 12.38 -22.56 7.34
N PHE A 598 12.48 -22.04 8.58
CA PHE A 598 11.34 -21.45 9.27
C PHE A 598 11.12 -20.01 8.80
N ILE A 599 9.90 -19.72 8.34
CA ILE A 599 9.51 -18.40 7.86
C ILE A 599 8.26 -17.93 8.59
N SER A 600 8.30 -16.71 9.14
CA SER A 600 7.14 -16.06 9.76
C SER A 600 6.68 -14.85 8.96
N LYS A 601 5.36 -14.64 8.90
CA LYS A 601 4.72 -13.49 8.26
C LYS A 601 3.64 -12.94 9.19
N ILE A 602 3.95 -11.84 9.87
CA ILE A 602 3.06 -11.17 10.82
C ILE A 602 2.93 -9.70 10.39
N SER A 603 1.72 -9.30 10.03
CA SER A 603 1.47 -7.93 9.60
C SER A 603 1.71 -6.95 10.75
N GLY A 604 2.50 -5.91 10.48
CA GLY A 604 2.82 -4.86 11.46
C GLY A 604 4.06 -5.10 12.31
N LEU A 605 4.68 -6.29 12.21
CA LEU A 605 5.96 -6.58 12.86
C LEU A 605 7.05 -6.80 11.81
N SER A 606 8.25 -6.27 12.05
CA SER A 606 9.43 -6.64 11.27
C SER A 606 9.90 -8.04 11.70
N ARG A 607 10.57 -8.78 10.79
CA ARG A 607 11.11 -10.11 11.11
C ARG A 607 12.09 -10.09 12.27
N GLU A 608 12.81 -8.99 12.44
CA GLU A 608 13.80 -8.75 13.49
C GLU A 608 13.18 -8.63 14.91
N ASN A 609 11.88 -8.29 14.99
CA ASN A 609 11.15 -8.16 16.25
C ASN A 609 10.38 -9.42 16.66
N ILE A 610 10.59 -10.53 15.97
CA ILE A 610 9.94 -11.81 16.28
C ILE A 610 10.95 -12.66 17.05
N TYR A 611 10.82 -12.70 18.38
CA TYR A 611 11.70 -13.43 19.29
C TYR A 611 11.54 -14.95 19.18
N PHE A 612 11.82 -15.51 17.99
CA PHE A 612 11.99 -16.95 17.83
C PHE A 612 13.43 -17.42 18.03
N ASP A 613 14.37 -16.49 18.28
CA ASP A 613 15.80 -16.79 18.41
C ASP A 613 16.15 -17.67 19.61
N GLN A 614 15.24 -17.78 20.58
CA GLN A 614 15.40 -18.71 21.71
C GLN A 614 15.19 -20.18 21.35
N TRP A 615 14.72 -20.50 20.13
CA TRP A 615 14.57 -21.86 19.62
C TRP A 615 15.42 -22.01 18.34
N GLU A 616 16.44 -22.86 18.40
CA GLU A 616 17.31 -23.15 17.24
C GLU A 616 16.59 -24.03 16.22
N ASP A 617 15.81 -25.01 16.69
CA ASP A 617 15.12 -25.97 15.84
C ASP A 617 13.84 -25.36 15.21
N PRO A 618 13.65 -25.42 13.87
CA PRO A 618 12.44 -24.99 13.20
C PRO A 618 11.15 -25.64 13.74
N GLU A 619 11.21 -26.91 14.17
CA GLU A 619 10.07 -27.62 14.76
C GLU A 619 9.67 -27.03 16.14
N ASP A 620 10.63 -26.60 16.94
CA ASP A 620 10.34 -25.97 18.24
C ASP A 620 9.77 -24.57 18.04
N LYS A 621 10.21 -23.81 17.02
CA LYS A 621 9.61 -22.55 16.61
C LYS A 621 8.14 -22.72 16.21
N MET A 622 7.78 -23.83 15.56
CA MET A 622 6.38 -24.14 15.22
C MET A 622 5.51 -24.44 16.44
N LYS A 623 6.08 -24.95 17.54
CA LYS A 623 5.35 -25.24 18.79
C LYS A 623 5.08 -23.98 19.61
N ALA A 624 5.88 -22.94 19.46
CA ALA A 624 5.74 -21.71 20.22
C ALA A 624 4.36 -21.05 19.98
N PRO A 625 3.70 -20.53 21.05
CA PRO A 625 2.46 -19.81 20.85
C PRO A 625 2.72 -18.47 20.16
N LEU A 626 2.23 -18.32 18.93
CA LEU A 626 2.31 -17.05 18.17
C LEU A 626 1.58 -15.89 18.88
N SER A 627 0.76 -16.17 19.89
CA SER A 627 0.09 -15.16 20.73
C SER A 627 1.00 -14.51 21.76
N SER A 628 2.22 -15.05 21.97
CA SER A 628 3.22 -14.48 22.89
C SER A 628 4.21 -13.51 22.19
N ILE A 629 3.97 -13.21 20.91
CA ILE A 629 4.77 -12.29 20.09
C ILE A 629 4.14 -10.91 20.04
#